data_89579133dff13e187493f432fd6a09ee
#
_entry.id   89579133dff13e187493f432fd6a09ee
#
_cell.length_a   1.000
_cell.length_b   1.000
_cell.length_c   1.000
_cell.angle_alpha   90.00
_cell.angle_beta   90.00
_cell.angle_gamma   90.00
#
_symmetry.space_group_name_H-M   'P 1'
#
loop_
_entity.id
_entity.type
_entity.pdbx_description
1 polymer ?
#
loop_
_entity_poly.entity_id
_entity_poly.type
_entity_poly.pdbx_seq_one_letter_code
_entity_poly.pdbx_strand_id
1 'polypeptide(L)'
;MFASNSLGELLMEYDYESLLKRARAQVPEVDSKRERLEIPKWHYAKIGMRTVIFNFKEIADALDRDPQHLLKFLSGEMATAATMQGNRVIFQGKFQEDTFERLMQRYLETFVACPVCKRPDTKVVKEKRLSFLVCQACGARSSIKQL
;
A
#
# COMPACT_ATOMS: atom_id res chain seq x y z
N MET A 1 -6.02 -60.25 -28.92
CA MET A 1 -6.72 -59.86 -27.68
C MET A 1 -6.05 -58.62 -27.11
N PHE A 2 -6.71 -57.59 -27.02
CA PHE A 2 -6.34 -56.25 -27.44
C PHE A 2 -6.13 -55.31 -26.30
N ALA A 3 -5.07 -54.56 -26.43
CA ALA A 3 -4.72 -53.41 -25.59
C ALA A 3 -5.77 -52.29 -25.76
N SER A 4 -6.64 -52.11 -24.76
CA SER A 4 -7.65 -51.05 -24.74
C SER A 4 -7.68 -50.30 -23.39
N ASN A 5 -6.55 -50.19 -22.67
CA ASN A 5 -6.57 -49.57 -21.36
C ASN A 5 -5.62 -48.36 -21.18
N SER A 6 -4.86 -47.98 -22.21
CA SER A 6 -3.84 -46.94 -22.01
C SER A 6 -4.36 -45.48 -22.17
N LEU A 7 -5.46 -45.30 -22.90
CA LEU A 7 -6.02 -43.97 -23.12
C LEU A 7 -6.85 -43.45 -21.91
N GLY A 8 -7.53 -44.35 -21.20
CA GLY A 8 -8.30 -43.98 -20.00
C GLY A 8 -7.43 -43.59 -18.80
N GLU A 9 -6.32 -44.28 -18.60
CA GLU A 9 -5.36 -43.97 -17.52
C GLU A 9 -4.61 -42.66 -17.78
N LEU A 10 -4.25 -42.37 -19.02
CA LEU A 10 -3.64 -41.11 -19.42
C LEU A 10 -4.58 -39.90 -19.22
N LEU A 11 -5.87 -40.07 -19.43
CA LEU A 11 -6.87 -39.03 -19.19
C LEU A 11 -7.13 -38.77 -17.70
N MET A 12 -6.97 -39.78 -16.82
CA MET A 12 -7.08 -39.60 -15.37
C MET A 12 -5.88 -38.86 -14.77
N GLU A 13 -4.71 -38.94 -15.37
CA GLU A 13 -3.49 -38.24 -14.91
C GLU A 13 -3.53 -36.73 -15.13
N TYR A 14 -4.40 -36.27 -16.05
CA TYR A 14 -4.61 -34.87 -16.41
C TYR A 14 -5.96 -34.32 -15.93
N ASP A 15 -6.61 -34.96 -14.95
CA ASP A 15 -7.79 -34.38 -14.33
C ASP A 15 -7.46 -33.09 -13.61
N TYR A 16 -8.37 -32.09 -13.76
CA TYR A 16 -8.17 -30.75 -13.19
C TYR A 16 -7.86 -30.77 -11.69
N GLU A 17 -8.56 -31.62 -10.93
CA GLU A 17 -8.35 -31.70 -9.49
C GLU A 17 -6.98 -32.26 -9.12
N SER A 18 -6.52 -33.28 -9.85
CA SER A 18 -5.18 -33.88 -9.64
C SER A 18 -4.06 -32.90 -10.00
N LEU A 19 -4.22 -32.17 -11.12
CA LEU A 19 -3.29 -31.12 -11.53
C LEU A 19 -3.26 -29.96 -10.52
N LEU A 20 -4.42 -29.56 -9.99
CA LEU A 20 -4.54 -28.52 -8.98
C LEU A 20 -3.88 -28.93 -7.66
N LYS A 21 -4.09 -30.17 -7.20
CA LYS A 21 -3.42 -30.69 -6.00
C LYS A 21 -1.90 -30.71 -6.17
N ARG A 22 -1.41 -31.18 -7.33
CA ARG A 22 0.01 -31.20 -7.65
C ARG A 22 0.61 -29.80 -7.71
N ALA A 23 -0.07 -28.87 -8.34
CA ALA A 23 0.37 -27.48 -8.40
C ALA A 23 0.42 -26.85 -7.01
N ARG A 24 -0.60 -27.04 -6.18
CA ARG A 24 -0.61 -26.53 -4.78
C ARG A 24 0.50 -27.13 -3.92
N ALA A 25 0.84 -28.40 -4.11
CA ALA A 25 1.93 -29.03 -3.38
C ALA A 25 3.33 -28.52 -3.78
N GLN A 26 3.46 -27.99 -5.00
CA GLN A 26 4.73 -27.43 -5.50
C GLN A 26 4.87 -25.91 -5.24
N VAL A 27 3.77 -25.23 -4.95
CA VAL A 27 3.81 -23.81 -4.57
C VAL A 27 4.25 -23.71 -3.12
N PRO A 28 5.38 -23.04 -2.82
CA PRO A 28 5.75 -22.77 -1.44
C PRO A 28 4.64 -21.97 -0.77
N GLU A 29 4.31 -22.31 0.47
CA GLU A 29 3.37 -21.52 1.26
C GLU A 29 3.93 -20.10 1.37
N VAL A 30 3.40 -19.21 0.54
CA VAL A 30 3.70 -17.79 0.64
C VAL A 30 2.96 -17.32 1.87
N ASP A 31 3.70 -16.96 2.90
CA ASP A 31 3.15 -16.30 4.08
C ASP A 31 2.31 -15.09 3.63
N SER A 32 1.01 -15.30 3.56
CA SER A 32 0.04 -14.24 3.23
C SER A 32 0.02 -13.13 4.30
N LYS A 33 0.70 -13.37 5.42
CA LYS A 33 0.87 -12.45 6.55
C LYS A 33 2.10 -11.55 6.44
N ARG A 34 2.98 -11.70 5.45
CA ARG A 34 4.01 -10.69 5.23
C ARG A 34 3.31 -9.41 4.85
N GLU A 35 3.28 -8.49 5.78
CA GLU A 35 2.92 -7.11 5.51
C GLU A 35 3.87 -6.62 4.41
N ARG A 36 3.34 -6.53 3.19
CA ARG A 36 4.10 -6.13 2.00
C ARG A 36 4.57 -4.68 2.09
N LEU A 37 4.08 -3.96 3.07
CA LEU A 37 4.35 -2.56 3.29
C LEU A 37 4.94 -2.39 4.69
N GLU A 38 6.26 -2.26 4.76
CA GLU A 38 6.98 -1.88 5.97
C GLU A 38 7.13 -0.35 5.99
N ILE A 39 6.42 0.30 6.89
CA ILE A 39 6.52 1.75 7.05
C ILE A 39 7.58 2.04 8.10
N PRO A 40 8.60 2.86 7.77
CA PRO A 40 9.60 3.28 8.75
C PRO A 40 8.94 4.03 9.92
N LYS A 41 9.45 3.83 11.13
CA LYS A 41 8.99 4.58 12.31
C LYS A 41 9.28 6.07 12.14
N TRP A 42 8.43 6.89 12.75
CA TRP A 42 8.59 8.34 12.74
C TRP A 42 9.82 8.77 13.51
N HIS A 43 10.75 9.44 12.86
CA HIS A 43 11.85 10.14 13.52
C HIS A 43 11.48 11.61 13.66
N TYR A 44 11.04 12.00 14.83
CA TYR A 44 10.57 13.36 15.07
C TYR A 44 11.19 13.97 16.32
N ALA A 45 11.27 15.30 16.35
CA ALA A 45 11.65 16.07 17.53
C ALA A 45 10.71 17.25 17.74
N LYS A 46 10.43 17.56 18.99
CA LYS A 46 9.66 18.74 19.38
C LYS A 46 10.62 19.88 19.72
N ILE A 47 10.59 20.94 18.94
CA ILE A 47 11.45 22.11 19.11
C ILE A 47 10.56 23.32 19.42
N GLY A 48 10.45 23.68 20.69
CA GLY A 48 9.58 24.76 21.15
C GLY A 48 8.11 24.48 20.84
N MET A 49 7.51 25.28 20.00
CA MET A 49 6.12 25.15 19.52
C MET A 49 6.01 24.50 18.15
N ARG A 50 7.03 23.78 17.72
CA ARG A 50 7.07 23.14 16.41
C ARG A 50 7.43 21.66 16.54
N THR A 51 6.90 20.84 15.65
CA THR A 51 7.28 19.42 15.51
C THR A 51 7.99 19.23 14.18
N VAL A 52 9.19 18.67 14.22
CA VAL A 52 10.02 18.41 13.05
C VAL A 52 10.12 16.91 12.83
N ILE A 53 9.79 16.46 11.62
CA ILE A 53 9.94 15.06 11.19
C ILE A 53 11.15 15.00 10.27
N PHE A 54 12.10 14.11 10.55
CA PHE A 54 13.37 14.02 9.82
C PHE A 54 13.36 13.06 8.65
N ASN A 55 12.61 11.97 8.76
CA ASN A 55 12.54 10.89 7.75
C ASN A 55 11.26 10.92 6.89
N PHE A 56 10.70 12.10 6.68
CA PHE A 56 9.42 12.25 5.98
C PHE A 56 9.45 11.73 4.53
N LYS A 57 10.54 12.01 3.82
CA LYS A 57 10.72 11.55 2.44
C LYS A 57 10.85 10.02 2.37
N GLU A 58 11.59 9.41 3.29
CA GLU A 58 11.73 7.95 3.37
C GLU A 58 10.37 7.25 3.55
N ILE A 59 9.50 7.84 4.37
CA ILE A 59 8.16 7.33 4.57
C ILE A 59 7.32 7.46 3.29
N ALA A 60 7.39 8.60 2.61
CA ALA A 60 6.68 8.82 1.35
C ALA A 60 7.17 7.88 0.24
N ASP A 61 8.48 7.66 0.16
CA ASP A 61 9.12 6.74 -0.79
C ASP A 61 8.72 5.27 -0.49
N ALA A 62 8.66 4.88 0.79
CA ALA A 62 8.18 3.55 1.19
C ALA A 62 6.72 3.29 0.80
N LEU A 63 5.92 4.35 0.74
CA LEU A 63 4.51 4.31 0.32
C LEU A 63 4.34 4.38 -1.22
N ASP A 64 5.41 4.62 -1.97
CA ASP A 64 5.37 4.94 -3.42
C ASP A 64 4.41 6.11 -3.71
N ARG A 65 4.54 7.20 -2.90
CA ARG A 65 3.69 8.40 -2.99
C ARG A 65 4.51 9.68 -3.03
N ASP A 66 3.95 10.69 -3.69
CA ASP A 66 4.54 12.02 -3.70
C ASP A 66 4.56 12.60 -2.27
N PRO A 67 5.74 13.01 -1.76
CA PRO A 67 5.86 13.67 -0.46
C PRO A 67 4.96 14.90 -0.30
N GLN A 68 4.73 15.64 -1.38
CA GLN A 68 3.83 16.81 -1.37
C GLN A 68 2.36 16.39 -1.13
N HIS A 69 1.96 15.25 -1.67
CA HIS A 69 0.61 14.72 -1.47
C HIS A 69 0.40 14.31 0.00
N LEU A 70 1.37 13.60 0.58
CA LEU A 70 1.34 13.23 2.00
C LEU A 70 1.36 14.47 2.91
N LEU A 71 2.19 15.48 2.58
CA LEU A 71 2.26 16.72 3.32
C LEU A 71 0.93 17.47 3.33
N LYS A 72 0.28 17.60 2.19
CA LYS A 72 -1.04 18.27 2.07
C LYS A 72 -2.10 17.54 2.87
N PHE A 73 -2.11 16.21 2.86
CA PHE A 73 -3.03 15.43 3.66
C PHE A 73 -2.83 15.70 5.15
N LEU A 74 -1.60 15.55 5.65
CA LEU A 74 -1.30 15.73 7.07
C LEU A 74 -1.57 17.16 7.53
N SER A 75 -1.17 18.17 6.75
CA SER A 75 -1.43 19.58 7.09
C SER A 75 -2.92 19.90 7.12
N GLY A 76 -3.69 19.32 6.20
CA GLY A 76 -5.16 19.47 6.16
C GLY A 76 -5.86 18.81 7.35
N GLU A 77 -5.49 17.58 7.68
CA GLU A 77 -6.10 16.84 8.80
C GLU A 77 -5.72 17.42 10.18
N MET A 78 -4.51 17.95 10.32
CA MET A 78 -4.07 18.63 11.55
C MET A 78 -4.44 20.10 11.60
N ALA A 79 -5.04 20.65 10.53
CA ALA A 79 -5.37 22.07 10.38
C ALA A 79 -4.19 22.99 10.74
N THR A 80 -2.99 22.64 10.30
CA THR A 80 -1.76 23.36 10.64
C THR A 80 -0.90 23.62 9.41
N ALA A 81 -0.13 24.71 9.45
CA ALA A 81 0.85 24.96 8.41
C ALA A 81 2.05 24.01 8.55
N ALA A 82 2.43 23.43 7.42
CA ALA A 82 3.60 22.58 7.32
C ALA A 82 4.53 23.08 6.22
N THR A 83 5.82 23.03 6.48
CA THR A 83 6.85 23.44 5.51
C THR A 83 7.84 22.31 5.32
N MET A 84 8.07 21.93 4.05
CA MET A 84 9.08 20.95 3.69
C MET A 84 10.43 21.64 3.48
N GLN A 85 11.48 21.11 4.09
CA GLN A 85 12.85 21.54 3.92
C GLN A 85 13.73 20.32 3.59
N GLY A 86 13.90 20.05 2.31
CA GLY A 86 14.62 18.86 1.85
C GLY A 86 13.92 17.55 2.27
N ASN A 87 14.55 16.78 3.14
CA ASN A 87 14.02 15.52 3.66
C ASN A 87 13.15 15.66 4.91
N ARG A 88 13.11 16.87 5.48
CA ARG A 88 12.43 17.18 6.76
C ARG A 88 11.16 17.97 6.53
N VAL A 89 10.21 17.78 7.44
CA VAL A 89 8.97 18.57 7.47
C VAL A 89 8.80 19.19 8.84
N ILE A 90 8.46 20.46 8.86
CA ILE A 90 8.24 21.25 10.07
C ILE A 90 6.74 21.58 10.14
N PHE A 91 6.08 21.06 11.17
CA PHE A 91 4.68 21.39 11.50
C PHE A 91 4.62 22.45 12.58
N GLN A 92 3.71 23.40 12.45
CA GLN A 92 3.42 24.38 13.49
C GLN A 92 2.52 23.74 14.54
N GLY A 93 3.04 23.54 15.74
CA GLY A 93 2.31 22.92 16.85
C GLY A 93 3.07 21.76 17.49
N LYS A 94 2.59 21.34 18.66
CA LYS A 94 3.13 20.19 19.39
C LYS A 94 2.24 18.99 19.13
N PHE A 95 2.72 18.06 18.34
CA PHE A 95 2.01 16.82 18.04
C PHE A 95 2.69 15.62 18.70
N GLN A 96 1.90 14.62 19.05
CA GLN A 96 2.39 13.35 19.59
C GLN A 96 2.49 12.30 18.48
N GLU A 97 3.25 11.25 18.72
CA GLU A 97 3.45 10.14 17.79
C GLU A 97 2.13 9.47 17.40
N ASP A 98 1.27 9.21 18.41
CA ASP A 98 -0.06 8.61 18.21
C ASP A 98 -0.92 9.37 17.20
N THR A 99 -0.73 10.70 17.12
CA THR A 99 -1.45 11.51 16.13
C THR A 99 -0.97 11.21 14.72
N PHE A 100 0.34 11.10 14.52
CA PHE A 100 0.92 10.77 13.22
C PHE A 100 0.59 9.33 12.81
N GLU A 101 0.62 8.37 13.71
CA GLU A 101 0.26 6.98 13.44
C GLU A 101 -1.20 6.85 13.01
N ARG A 102 -2.12 7.46 13.75
CA ARG A 102 -3.55 7.46 13.42
C ARG A 102 -3.85 8.11 12.07
N LEU A 103 -3.20 9.24 11.77
CA LEU A 103 -3.34 9.92 10.48
C LEU A 103 -2.73 9.12 9.35
N MET A 104 -1.60 8.45 9.60
CA MET A 104 -0.98 7.56 8.63
C MET A 104 -1.88 6.37 8.30
N GLN A 105 -2.47 5.73 9.29
CA GLN A 105 -3.40 4.64 9.08
C GLN A 105 -4.59 5.09 8.21
N ARG A 106 -5.16 6.26 8.49
CA ARG A 106 -6.22 6.84 7.68
C ARG A 106 -5.77 7.16 6.24
N TYR A 107 -4.54 7.63 6.08
CA TYR A 107 -3.94 7.85 4.77
C TYR A 107 -3.79 6.55 3.98
N LEU A 108 -3.30 5.50 4.64
CA LEU A 108 -3.15 4.17 4.04
C LEU A 108 -4.49 3.62 3.55
N GLU A 109 -5.53 3.71 4.35
CA GLU A 109 -6.87 3.23 3.99
C GLU A 109 -7.47 4.01 2.81
N THR A 110 -7.22 5.32 2.74
CA THR A 110 -7.85 6.20 1.75
C THR A 110 -7.06 6.27 0.43
N PHE A 111 -5.73 6.29 0.51
CA PHE A 111 -4.88 6.62 -0.65
C PHE A 111 -3.90 5.52 -1.04
N VAL A 112 -3.73 4.47 -0.24
CA VAL A 112 -2.76 3.41 -0.49
C VAL A 112 -3.45 2.06 -0.65
N ALA A 113 -4.35 1.68 0.26
CA ALA A 113 -5.01 0.39 0.20
C ALA A 113 -6.07 0.34 -0.92
N CYS A 114 -6.04 -0.70 -1.71
CA CYS A 114 -7.09 -0.94 -2.71
C CYS A 114 -8.43 -1.23 -2.02
N PRO A 115 -9.53 -0.56 -2.37
CA PRO A 115 -10.84 -0.83 -1.76
C PRO A 115 -11.37 -2.24 -2.06
N VAL A 116 -10.93 -2.88 -3.16
CA VAL A 116 -11.39 -4.20 -3.60
C VAL A 116 -10.56 -5.33 -2.98
N CYS A 117 -9.23 -5.32 -3.19
CA CYS A 117 -8.37 -6.44 -2.76
C CYS A 117 -7.55 -6.15 -1.49
N LYS A 118 -7.67 -4.94 -0.91
CA LYS A 118 -6.98 -4.48 0.31
C LYS A 118 -5.45 -4.47 0.24
N ARG A 119 -4.88 -4.67 -0.95
CA ARG A 119 -3.43 -4.65 -1.15
C ARG A 119 -2.90 -3.22 -1.30
N PRO A 120 -1.67 -2.95 -0.84
CA PRO A 120 -1.05 -1.63 -0.94
C PRO A 120 -0.47 -1.30 -2.32
N ASP A 121 -0.47 -2.29 -3.24
CA ASP A 121 0.12 -2.17 -4.58
C ASP A 121 -0.75 -1.28 -5.49
N THR A 122 -0.79 -0.01 -5.21
CA THR A 122 -1.64 0.95 -5.93
C THR A 122 -0.86 2.17 -6.38
N LYS A 123 -1.29 2.79 -7.49
CA LYS A 123 -0.75 4.06 -7.98
C LYS A 123 -1.83 5.12 -8.10
N VAL A 124 -1.46 6.35 -7.80
CA VAL A 124 -2.33 7.52 -8.01
C VAL A 124 -2.11 8.05 -9.41
N VAL A 125 -3.16 8.02 -10.21
CA VAL A 125 -3.16 8.56 -11.58
C VAL A 125 -4.03 9.80 -11.61
N LYS A 126 -3.46 10.91 -12.10
CA LYS A 126 -4.15 12.18 -12.27
C LYS A 126 -4.67 12.30 -13.70
N GLU A 127 -5.97 12.47 -13.86
CA GLU A 127 -6.59 12.72 -15.16
C GLU A 127 -7.39 14.01 -15.09
N LYS A 128 -6.87 15.05 -15.75
CA LYS A 128 -7.45 16.40 -15.74
C LYS A 128 -7.68 16.91 -14.30
N ARG A 129 -8.93 16.94 -13.86
CA ARG A 129 -9.35 17.39 -12.51
C ARG A 129 -9.69 16.27 -11.56
N LEU A 130 -9.49 15.02 -11.96
CA LEU A 130 -9.81 13.85 -11.15
C LEU A 130 -8.55 13.06 -10.80
N SER A 131 -8.53 12.48 -9.63
CA SER A 131 -7.48 11.56 -9.21
C SER A 131 -8.07 10.17 -9.00
N PHE A 132 -7.38 9.18 -9.51
CA PHE A 132 -7.78 7.78 -9.43
C PHE A 132 -6.71 6.96 -8.75
N LEU A 133 -7.14 6.03 -7.93
CA LEU A 133 -6.31 4.98 -7.37
C LEU A 133 -6.43 3.75 -8.27
N VAL A 134 -5.34 3.35 -8.88
CA VAL A 134 -5.27 2.19 -9.76
C VAL A 134 -4.49 1.07 -9.07
N CYS A 135 -5.13 -0.05 -8.84
CA CYS A 135 -4.48 -1.20 -8.23
C CYS A 135 -3.73 -2.03 -9.28
N GLN A 136 -2.44 -2.28 -9.02
CA GLN A 136 -1.62 -3.12 -9.89
C GLN A 136 -1.87 -4.62 -9.68
N ALA A 137 -2.42 -4.99 -8.52
CA ALA A 137 -2.68 -6.38 -8.18
C ALA A 137 -3.99 -6.93 -8.74
N CYS A 138 -5.08 -6.14 -8.72
CA CYS A 138 -6.40 -6.58 -9.20
C CYS A 138 -6.97 -5.75 -10.36
N GLY A 139 -6.26 -4.69 -10.79
CA GLY A 139 -6.72 -3.82 -11.88
C GLY A 139 -7.86 -2.86 -11.50
N ALA A 140 -8.33 -2.88 -10.27
CA ALA A 140 -9.42 -2.00 -9.82
C ALA A 140 -9.02 -0.53 -9.93
N ARG A 141 -9.95 0.30 -10.40
CA ARG A 141 -9.78 1.73 -10.52
C ARG A 141 -10.86 2.44 -9.69
N SER A 142 -10.45 3.23 -8.73
CA SER A 142 -11.35 3.94 -7.81
C SER A 142 -11.03 5.43 -7.83
N SER A 143 -12.04 6.26 -7.78
CA SER A 143 -11.86 7.71 -7.64
C SER A 143 -11.46 8.05 -6.21
N ILE A 144 -10.48 8.94 -6.05
CA ILE A 144 -10.03 9.44 -4.76
C ILE A 144 -10.19 10.96 -4.68
N LYS A 145 -10.38 11.45 -3.46
CA LYS A 145 -10.46 12.89 -3.22
C LYS A 145 -9.13 13.54 -3.60
N GLN A 146 -9.20 14.63 -4.33
CA GLN A 146 -8.02 15.46 -4.61
C GLN A 146 -7.68 16.29 -3.38
N LEU A 147 -6.39 16.33 -3.03
CA LEU A 147 -5.82 17.12 -1.92
C LEU A 147 -5.24 18.43 -2.44
#